data_c76d0558be031ef363a10566b14533b4
#
_entry.id   c76d0558be031ef363a10566b14533b4
#
_cell.length_a   1.000
_cell.length_b   1.000
_cell.length_c   1.000
_cell.angle_alpha   90.00
_cell.angle_beta   90.00
_cell.angle_gamma   90.00
#
_symmetry.space_group_name_H-M   'P 1'
#
loop_
_entity.id
_entity.type
_entity.pdbx_description
1 polymer ?
#
loop_
_entity_poly.entity_id
_entity_poly.type
_entity_poly.pdbx_seq_one_letter_code
_entity_poly.pdbx_strand_id
1 'polypeptide(L)'
;MKHASEFRTAYVSILLLGIVSLMGDIVYEGSRGLIPDYLKFLGATAFIVGLVSGLGEFIGYAMRLVSGFLADTTRAYWFFMFLGYGLIVSIPLLGFSNIWEMAVILVLLERLGKACRSPSRDTILSIVSEGVGTGKAFGIHEFLDQVGAVTGPLVVSGLMFYSSNNYNLTFSLLSIPFTMLLIALVSTYWKIRSKVVVESKTTHMRSRFLGRPFYIYTLAVMLNTIGLIPASLILYKASAILQPEQQQWIVPLIYLLIQGIDAPAALLSGYLYDRFGIRILMLPFILSIFPPIFTMLNTDLTTLIIASIFFGVVLGVQESTYRAAVSIFTPVSSRGTAYGIFNVAYGIGFLISGGIYGLIMDLHIPLITTLLFAVLTQTVALVALLYAHRNLSGVELVKQTA
;
A
#
# COMPACT_ATOMS: atom_id res chain seq x y z
N MET A 1 -30.46 -15.59 -25.10
CA MET A 1 -29.08 -15.79 -25.60
C MET A 1 -28.20 -14.55 -25.49
N LYS A 2 -28.65 -13.33 -25.77
CA LYS A 2 -27.89 -12.06 -25.68
C LYS A 2 -27.38 -11.77 -24.25
N HIS A 3 -28.24 -11.84 -23.24
CA HIS A 3 -27.86 -11.63 -21.83
C HIS A 3 -26.82 -12.62 -21.30
N ALA A 4 -26.89 -13.90 -21.69
CA ALA A 4 -25.90 -14.90 -21.28
C ALA A 4 -24.51 -14.64 -21.92
N SER A 5 -24.48 -14.12 -23.15
CA SER A 5 -23.26 -13.74 -23.86
C SER A 5 -22.61 -12.50 -23.23
N GLU A 6 -23.40 -11.49 -22.86
CA GLU A 6 -22.92 -10.25 -22.22
C GLU A 6 -22.35 -10.55 -20.83
N PHE A 7 -23.04 -11.35 -20.03
CA PHE A 7 -22.62 -11.80 -18.71
C PHE A 7 -21.28 -12.58 -18.77
N ARG A 8 -21.16 -13.55 -19.69
CA ARG A 8 -19.91 -14.28 -19.90
C ARG A 8 -18.75 -13.36 -20.27
N THR A 9 -19.03 -12.36 -21.12
CA THR A 9 -17.99 -11.42 -21.56
C THR A 9 -17.53 -10.50 -20.42
N ALA A 10 -18.44 -10.07 -19.52
CA ALA A 10 -18.10 -9.28 -18.35
C ALA A 10 -17.22 -10.07 -17.38
N TYR A 11 -17.58 -11.33 -17.06
CA TYR A 11 -16.74 -12.18 -16.21
C TYR A 11 -15.34 -12.41 -16.77
N VAL A 12 -15.22 -12.68 -18.06
CA VAL A 12 -13.92 -12.83 -18.72
C VAL A 12 -13.11 -11.55 -18.66
N SER A 13 -13.76 -10.37 -18.79
CA SER A 13 -13.09 -9.09 -18.65
C SER A 13 -12.54 -8.85 -17.25
N ILE A 14 -13.32 -9.17 -16.21
CA ILE A 14 -12.91 -9.08 -14.80
C ILE A 14 -11.73 -10.02 -14.52
N LEU A 15 -11.81 -11.27 -14.98
CA LEU A 15 -10.73 -12.25 -14.81
C LEU A 15 -9.44 -11.81 -15.51
N LEU A 16 -9.53 -11.26 -16.72
CA LEU A 16 -8.36 -10.77 -17.44
C LEU A 16 -7.70 -9.59 -16.72
N LEU A 17 -8.48 -8.63 -16.21
CA LEU A 17 -7.96 -7.53 -15.39
C LEU A 17 -7.32 -8.07 -14.09
N GLY A 18 -7.95 -9.06 -13.46
CA GLY A 18 -7.41 -9.71 -12.29
C GLY A 18 -6.10 -10.45 -12.55
N ILE A 19 -5.96 -11.13 -13.72
CA ILE A 19 -4.71 -11.80 -14.12
C ILE A 19 -3.60 -10.76 -14.36
N VAL A 20 -3.92 -9.62 -14.98
CA VAL A 20 -2.96 -8.51 -15.15
C VAL A 20 -2.45 -8.04 -13.79
N SER A 21 -3.34 -7.86 -12.84
CA SER A 21 -3.00 -7.42 -11.49
C SER A 21 -2.19 -8.49 -10.76
N LEU A 22 -2.62 -9.75 -10.78
CA LEU A 22 -1.90 -10.90 -10.18
C LEU A 22 -0.45 -10.98 -10.68
N MET A 23 -0.24 -10.91 -11.99
CA MET A 23 1.12 -10.94 -12.56
C MET A 23 1.95 -9.73 -12.14
N GLY A 24 1.30 -8.56 -12.04
CA GLY A 24 1.93 -7.34 -11.52
C GLY A 24 2.35 -7.52 -10.06
N ASP A 25 1.48 -8.06 -9.23
CA ASP A 25 1.71 -8.25 -7.80
C ASP A 25 2.81 -9.27 -7.53
N ILE A 26 2.91 -10.34 -8.33
CA ILE A 26 4.04 -11.27 -8.27
C ILE A 26 5.36 -10.52 -8.43
N VAL A 27 5.44 -9.56 -9.36
CA VAL A 27 6.66 -8.80 -9.62
C VAL A 27 6.92 -7.78 -8.52
N TYR A 28 5.97 -6.86 -8.25
CA TYR A 28 6.27 -5.74 -7.38
C TYR A 28 6.10 -6.05 -5.89
N GLU A 29 5.12 -6.86 -5.46
CA GLU A 29 5.02 -7.28 -4.06
C GLU A 29 6.11 -8.30 -3.70
N GLY A 30 6.46 -9.19 -4.65
CA GLY A 30 7.62 -10.06 -4.47
C GLY A 30 8.91 -9.28 -4.24
N SER A 31 9.15 -8.26 -5.05
CA SER A 31 10.34 -7.40 -4.93
C SER A 31 10.35 -6.56 -3.66
N ARG A 32 9.20 -6.11 -3.16
CA ARG A 32 9.09 -5.33 -1.92
C ARG A 32 9.71 -6.03 -0.72
N GLY A 33 9.56 -7.36 -0.66
CA GLY A 33 10.20 -8.17 0.39
C GLY A 33 11.71 -8.18 0.31
N LEU A 34 12.30 -7.98 -0.88
CA LEU A 34 13.74 -8.08 -1.10
C LEU A 34 14.46 -6.73 -1.23
N ILE A 35 13.77 -5.67 -1.70
CA ILE A 35 14.36 -4.35 -1.97
C ILE A 35 15.13 -3.77 -0.78
N PRO A 36 14.66 -3.81 0.49
CA PRO A 36 15.40 -3.27 1.62
C PRO A 36 16.75 -3.98 1.85
N ASP A 37 16.76 -5.29 1.69
CA ASP A 37 17.96 -6.13 1.77
C ASP A 37 18.93 -5.82 0.62
N TYR A 38 18.41 -5.72 -0.60
CA TYR A 38 19.21 -5.38 -1.79
C TYR A 38 19.83 -3.98 -1.71
N LEU A 39 19.06 -2.97 -1.28
CA LEU A 39 19.60 -1.62 -1.09
C LEU A 39 20.71 -1.62 -0.03
N LYS A 40 20.55 -2.37 1.06
CA LYS A 40 21.60 -2.56 2.06
C LYS A 40 22.83 -3.25 1.46
N PHE A 41 22.64 -4.30 0.67
CA PHE A 41 23.74 -4.99 -0.03
C PHE A 41 24.52 -4.02 -0.95
N LEU A 42 23.86 -3.08 -1.60
CA LEU A 42 24.47 -2.02 -2.42
C LEU A 42 25.11 -0.88 -1.59
N GLY A 43 25.03 -0.93 -0.26
CA GLY A 43 25.64 0.05 0.64
C GLY A 43 24.73 1.18 1.09
N ALA A 44 23.40 1.12 0.81
CA ALA A 44 22.46 2.08 1.34
C ALA A 44 22.30 1.94 2.87
N THR A 45 22.27 3.08 3.57
CA THR A 45 22.04 3.12 5.02
C THR A 45 20.56 2.90 5.35
N ALA A 46 20.24 2.66 6.62
CA ALA A 46 18.86 2.52 7.06
C ALA A 46 18.06 3.81 6.80
N PHE A 47 18.68 4.98 6.93
CA PHE A 47 18.06 6.26 6.58
C PHE A 47 17.63 6.30 5.12
N ILE A 48 18.50 5.91 4.19
CA ILE A 48 18.18 5.88 2.76
C ILE A 48 17.03 4.90 2.50
N VAL A 49 17.09 3.68 3.04
CA VAL A 49 16.04 2.68 2.85
C VAL A 49 14.70 3.15 3.42
N GLY A 50 14.70 3.72 4.61
CA GLY A 50 13.51 4.29 5.23
C GLY A 50 12.94 5.46 4.44
N LEU A 51 13.79 6.38 4.01
CA LEU A 51 13.40 7.56 3.22
C LEU A 51 12.81 7.14 1.85
N VAL A 52 13.45 6.21 1.14
CA VAL A 52 12.97 5.69 -0.15
C VAL A 52 11.64 4.99 -0.01
N SER A 53 11.48 4.16 1.03
CA SER A 53 10.20 3.52 1.31
C SER A 53 9.11 4.54 1.59
N GLY A 54 9.37 5.50 2.47
CA GLY A 54 8.42 6.57 2.81
C GLY A 54 8.09 7.48 1.63
N LEU A 55 9.09 7.85 0.83
CA LEU A 55 8.90 8.64 -0.39
C LEU A 55 8.09 7.86 -1.44
N GLY A 56 8.34 6.57 -1.56
CA GLY A 56 7.58 5.68 -2.45
C GLY A 56 6.10 5.62 -2.06
N GLU A 57 5.78 5.49 -0.77
CA GLU A 57 4.40 5.54 -0.29
C GLU A 57 3.77 6.94 -0.50
N PHE A 58 4.51 8.01 -0.21
CA PHE A 58 4.03 9.38 -0.48
C PHE A 58 3.70 9.58 -1.96
N ILE A 59 4.60 9.21 -2.87
CA ILE A 59 4.36 9.25 -4.33
C ILE A 59 3.13 8.41 -4.68
N GLY A 60 3.06 7.18 -4.15
CA GLY A 60 1.96 6.25 -4.38
C GLY A 60 0.60 6.83 -4.00
N TYR A 61 0.49 7.54 -2.88
CA TYR A 61 -0.76 8.15 -2.42
C TYR A 61 -1.05 9.50 -3.07
N ALA A 62 -0.07 10.41 -3.15
CA ALA A 62 -0.26 11.75 -3.68
C ALA A 62 -0.51 11.75 -5.19
N MET A 63 0.27 10.97 -5.94
CA MET A 63 0.17 10.94 -7.40
C MET A 63 -1.08 10.22 -7.92
N ARG A 64 -1.76 9.38 -7.11
CA ARG A 64 -3.06 8.82 -7.49
C ARG A 64 -4.13 9.89 -7.72
N LEU A 65 -4.09 10.97 -6.93
CA LEU A 65 -5.02 12.09 -7.12
C LEU A 65 -4.77 12.77 -8.47
N VAL A 66 -3.50 13.01 -8.81
CA VAL A 66 -3.11 13.67 -10.07
C VAL A 66 -3.41 12.78 -11.27
N SER A 67 -3.00 11.51 -11.21
CA SER A 67 -3.21 10.55 -12.31
C SER A 67 -4.70 10.26 -12.54
N GLY A 68 -5.49 10.14 -11.47
CA GLY A 68 -6.94 9.98 -11.56
C GLY A 68 -7.61 11.19 -12.24
N PHE A 69 -7.28 12.40 -11.78
CA PHE A 69 -7.79 13.63 -12.39
C PHE A 69 -7.41 13.75 -13.88
N LEU A 70 -6.15 13.44 -14.23
CA LEU A 70 -5.69 13.47 -15.61
C LEU A 70 -6.38 12.38 -16.46
N ALA A 71 -6.53 11.17 -15.94
CA ALA A 71 -7.21 10.07 -16.62
C ALA A 71 -8.68 10.40 -16.90
N ASP A 72 -9.39 10.99 -15.92
CA ASP A 72 -10.78 11.39 -16.05
C ASP A 72 -10.96 12.54 -17.05
N THR A 73 -10.08 13.55 -17.00
CA THR A 73 -10.13 14.72 -17.87
C THR A 73 -9.80 14.35 -19.32
N THR A 74 -8.78 13.53 -19.53
CA THR A 74 -8.32 13.12 -20.88
C THR A 74 -9.04 11.88 -21.41
N ARG A 75 -9.74 11.14 -20.54
CA ARG A 75 -10.34 9.82 -20.82
C ARG A 75 -9.34 8.78 -21.30
N ALA A 76 -8.07 8.99 -21.04
CA ALA A 76 -6.95 8.17 -21.50
C ALA A 76 -6.65 7.03 -20.51
N TYR A 77 -7.67 6.35 -19.97
CA TYR A 77 -7.50 5.29 -18.95
C TYR A 77 -6.54 4.19 -19.39
N TRP A 78 -6.62 3.76 -20.64
CA TRP A 78 -5.71 2.76 -21.18
C TRP A 78 -4.26 3.25 -21.25
N PHE A 79 -4.04 4.52 -21.58
CA PHE A 79 -2.70 5.11 -21.56
C PHE A 79 -2.08 5.03 -20.16
N PHE A 80 -2.82 5.42 -19.12
CA PHE A 80 -2.35 5.36 -17.73
C PHE A 80 -2.16 3.91 -17.25
N MET A 81 -2.99 2.97 -17.72
CA MET A 81 -2.76 1.55 -17.46
C MET A 81 -1.47 1.03 -18.08
N PHE A 82 -1.26 1.29 -19.38
CA PHE A 82 -0.04 0.86 -20.07
C PHE A 82 1.21 1.52 -19.48
N LEU A 83 1.15 2.82 -19.19
CA LEU A 83 2.24 3.54 -18.54
C LEU A 83 2.54 2.94 -17.17
N GLY A 84 1.51 2.75 -16.34
CA GLY A 84 1.68 2.30 -14.96
C GLY A 84 2.13 0.85 -14.84
N TYR A 85 1.59 -0.06 -15.64
CA TYR A 85 2.06 -1.45 -15.69
C TYR A 85 3.40 -1.58 -16.43
N GLY A 86 3.65 -0.75 -17.45
CA GLY A 86 4.94 -0.71 -18.14
C GLY A 86 6.09 -0.30 -17.23
N LEU A 87 5.86 0.64 -16.31
CA LEU A 87 6.86 1.08 -15.33
C LEU A 87 7.28 -0.01 -14.34
N ILE A 88 6.53 -1.12 -14.22
CA ILE A 88 6.97 -2.30 -13.44
C ILE A 88 8.27 -2.89 -14.02
N VAL A 89 8.62 -2.61 -15.28
CA VAL A 89 9.93 -3.02 -15.86
C VAL A 89 11.12 -2.57 -15.01
N SER A 90 10.96 -1.50 -14.24
CA SER A 90 11.99 -1.01 -13.32
C SER A 90 12.40 -2.06 -12.28
N ILE A 91 11.53 -3.01 -11.94
CA ILE A 91 11.84 -4.09 -10.99
C ILE A 91 12.82 -5.12 -11.60
N PRO A 92 12.56 -5.76 -12.75
CA PRO A 92 13.57 -6.59 -13.41
C PRO A 92 14.89 -5.85 -13.69
N LEU A 93 14.86 -4.55 -13.98
CA LEU A 93 16.03 -3.72 -14.20
C LEU A 93 16.89 -3.53 -12.95
N LEU A 94 16.37 -3.75 -11.73
CA LEU A 94 17.19 -3.81 -10.52
C LEU A 94 18.31 -4.86 -10.63
N GLY A 95 18.07 -5.95 -11.36
CA GLY A 95 19.09 -6.98 -11.60
C GLY A 95 20.34 -6.49 -12.34
N PHE A 96 20.31 -5.31 -12.94
CA PHE A 96 21.42 -4.68 -13.63
C PHE A 96 21.99 -3.46 -12.90
N SER A 97 21.42 -3.08 -11.76
CA SER A 97 21.94 -1.96 -10.98
C SER A 97 23.09 -2.43 -10.07
N ASN A 98 24.18 -1.65 -10.04
CA ASN A 98 25.35 -1.95 -9.21
C ASN A 98 25.61 -0.89 -8.14
N ILE A 99 24.73 0.13 -8.07
CA ILE A 99 24.80 1.24 -7.12
C ILE A 99 23.41 1.50 -6.55
N TRP A 100 23.36 1.86 -5.27
CA TRP A 100 22.08 2.05 -4.59
C TRP A 100 21.28 3.23 -5.15
N GLU A 101 21.92 4.28 -5.68
CA GLU A 101 21.26 5.46 -6.28
C GLU A 101 20.40 5.06 -7.49
N MET A 102 20.94 4.20 -8.35
CA MET A 102 20.19 3.68 -9.50
C MET A 102 19.03 2.80 -9.05
N ALA A 103 19.27 1.94 -8.06
CA ALA A 103 18.21 1.11 -7.49
C ALA A 103 17.08 1.95 -6.89
N VAL A 104 17.39 3.04 -6.20
CA VAL A 104 16.41 4.00 -5.66
C VAL A 104 15.54 4.59 -6.77
N ILE A 105 16.15 5.05 -7.87
CA ILE A 105 15.39 5.61 -8.99
C ILE A 105 14.43 4.57 -9.56
N LEU A 106 14.88 3.33 -9.76
CA LEU A 106 14.05 2.24 -10.26
C LEU A 106 12.90 1.89 -9.34
N VAL A 107 13.12 1.86 -8.03
CA VAL A 107 12.07 1.64 -7.03
C VAL A 107 11.03 2.76 -7.05
N LEU A 108 11.47 4.02 -7.13
CA LEU A 108 10.54 5.16 -7.18
C LEU A 108 9.75 5.20 -8.50
N LEU A 109 10.33 4.75 -9.62
CA LEU A 109 9.61 4.61 -10.89
C LEU A 109 8.49 3.56 -10.79
N GLU A 110 8.72 2.43 -10.11
CA GLU A 110 7.64 1.46 -9.84
C GLU A 110 6.51 2.09 -9.03
N ARG A 111 6.83 2.87 -7.98
CA ARG A 111 5.83 3.56 -7.15
C ARG A 111 4.99 4.55 -7.95
N LEU A 112 5.64 5.31 -8.81
CA LEU A 112 4.95 6.20 -9.76
C LEU A 112 4.06 5.39 -10.71
N GLY A 113 4.53 4.26 -11.20
CA GLY A 113 3.74 3.33 -12.02
C GLY A 113 2.48 2.85 -11.29
N LYS A 114 2.59 2.46 -10.02
CA LYS A 114 1.45 2.07 -9.18
C LYS A 114 0.43 3.20 -9.05
N ALA A 115 0.90 4.42 -8.83
CA ALA A 115 0.04 5.60 -8.73
C ALA A 115 -0.69 5.89 -10.05
N CYS A 116 -0.04 5.70 -11.20
CA CYS A 116 -0.65 5.93 -12.52
C CYS A 116 -1.72 4.88 -12.86
N ARG A 117 -1.44 3.59 -12.63
CA ARG A 117 -2.33 2.51 -13.06
C ARG A 117 -3.58 2.33 -12.20
N SER A 118 -3.48 2.56 -10.87
CA SER A 118 -4.55 2.19 -9.93
C SER A 118 -5.88 2.88 -10.21
N PRO A 119 -6.00 4.21 -10.37
CA PRO A 119 -7.29 4.85 -10.63
C PRO A 119 -7.90 4.42 -11.96
N SER A 120 -7.08 4.29 -12.99
CA SER A 120 -7.52 3.90 -14.33
C SER A 120 -8.00 2.45 -14.37
N ARG A 121 -7.30 1.53 -13.70
CA ARG A 121 -7.69 0.14 -13.53
C ARG A 121 -9.05 0.03 -12.85
N ASP A 122 -9.22 0.72 -11.72
CA ASP A 122 -10.46 0.68 -10.94
C ASP A 122 -11.64 1.25 -11.73
N THR A 123 -11.41 2.29 -12.53
CA THR A 123 -12.42 2.85 -13.43
C THR A 123 -12.82 1.84 -14.51
N ILE A 124 -11.86 1.22 -15.20
CA ILE A 124 -12.14 0.20 -16.23
C ILE A 124 -12.86 -1.00 -15.61
N LEU A 125 -12.42 -1.47 -14.45
CA LEU A 125 -13.04 -2.58 -13.72
C LEU A 125 -14.51 -2.25 -13.38
N SER A 126 -14.77 -1.03 -12.91
CA SER A 126 -16.15 -0.56 -12.63
C SER A 126 -17.03 -0.59 -13.88
N ILE A 127 -16.52 -0.13 -15.03
CA ILE A 127 -17.27 -0.13 -16.30
C ILE A 127 -17.60 -1.55 -16.76
N VAL A 128 -16.62 -2.47 -16.73
CA VAL A 128 -16.85 -3.83 -17.22
C VAL A 128 -17.64 -4.69 -16.24
N SER A 129 -17.85 -4.23 -15.01
CA SER A 129 -18.63 -4.92 -13.97
C SER A 129 -20.14 -4.78 -14.14
N GLU A 130 -20.60 -3.92 -15.07
CA GLU A 130 -22.03 -3.77 -15.37
C GLU A 130 -22.66 -5.13 -15.74
N GLY A 131 -23.77 -5.48 -15.08
CA GLY A 131 -24.46 -6.76 -15.29
C GLY A 131 -23.96 -7.93 -14.45
N VAL A 132 -22.76 -7.86 -13.80
CA VAL A 132 -22.25 -8.88 -12.86
C VAL A 132 -22.43 -8.45 -11.42
N GLY A 133 -22.35 -7.15 -11.17
CA GLY A 133 -22.34 -6.51 -9.87
C GLY A 133 -20.94 -6.06 -9.47
N THR A 134 -20.82 -4.78 -9.19
CA THR A 134 -19.53 -4.12 -8.90
C THR A 134 -18.82 -4.77 -7.70
N GLY A 135 -19.55 -5.08 -6.62
CA GLY A 135 -18.95 -5.75 -5.45
C GLY A 135 -18.31 -7.11 -5.78
N LYS A 136 -18.96 -7.93 -6.63
CA LYS A 136 -18.38 -9.22 -7.07
C LYS A 136 -17.15 -9.03 -7.94
N ALA A 137 -17.18 -8.04 -8.84
CA ALA A 137 -16.07 -7.76 -9.74
C ALA A 137 -14.82 -7.33 -8.98
N PHE A 138 -14.97 -6.37 -8.04
CA PHE A 138 -13.87 -5.93 -7.17
C PHE A 138 -13.41 -7.05 -6.23
N GLY A 139 -14.33 -7.88 -5.70
CA GLY A 139 -13.97 -9.03 -4.87
C GLY A 139 -13.14 -10.09 -5.60
N ILE A 140 -13.48 -10.42 -6.85
CA ILE A 140 -12.68 -11.35 -7.68
C ILE A 140 -11.31 -10.74 -7.99
N HIS A 141 -11.28 -9.45 -8.32
CA HIS A 141 -10.03 -8.74 -8.60
C HIS A 141 -9.12 -8.73 -7.37
N GLU A 142 -9.64 -8.36 -6.20
CA GLU A 142 -8.90 -8.32 -4.93
C GLU A 142 -8.38 -9.70 -4.53
N PHE A 143 -9.19 -10.75 -4.73
CA PHE A 143 -8.73 -12.11 -4.50
C PHE A 143 -7.50 -12.46 -5.35
N LEU A 144 -7.50 -12.09 -6.63
CA LEU A 144 -6.36 -12.34 -7.52
C LEU A 144 -5.15 -11.47 -7.15
N ASP A 145 -5.36 -10.22 -6.72
CA ASP A 145 -4.31 -9.36 -6.16
C ASP A 145 -3.65 -10.02 -4.94
N GLN A 146 -4.45 -10.53 -3.99
CA GLN A 146 -3.94 -11.22 -2.79
C GLN A 146 -3.17 -12.50 -3.14
N VAL A 147 -3.63 -13.28 -4.12
CA VAL A 147 -2.87 -14.43 -4.61
C VAL A 147 -1.51 -14.00 -5.14
N GLY A 148 -1.44 -12.90 -5.89
CA GLY A 148 -0.20 -12.31 -6.38
C GLY A 148 0.71 -11.83 -5.24
N ALA A 149 0.15 -11.11 -4.27
CA ALA A 149 0.87 -10.55 -3.11
C ALA A 149 1.49 -11.64 -2.20
N VAL A 150 0.85 -12.81 -2.12
CA VAL A 150 1.39 -13.98 -1.38
C VAL A 150 2.40 -14.75 -2.24
N THR A 151 2.08 -14.98 -3.52
CA THR A 151 2.93 -15.78 -4.41
C THR A 151 4.23 -15.06 -4.73
N GLY A 152 4.22 -13.73 -4.88
CA GLY A 152 5.39 -12.92 -5.21
C GLY A 152 6.56 -13.11 -4.24
N PRO A 153 6.41 -12.85 -2.95
CA PRO A 153 7.48 -13.07 -1.95
C PRO A 153 7.94 -14.53 -1.88
N LEU A 154 7.05 -15.51 -2.07
CA LEU A 154 7.44 -16.93 -2.14
C LEU A 154 8.33 -17.22 -3.35
N VAL A 155 7.96 -16.70 -4.52
CA VAL A 155 8.78 -16.85 -5.74
C VAL A 155 10.14 -16.20 -5.55
N VAL A 156 10.19 -14.98 -5.03
CA VAL A 156 11.45 -14.25 -4.80
C VAL A 156 12.32 -14.96 -3.77
N SER A 157 11.75 -15.44 -2.67
CA SER A 157 12.46 -16.24 -1.67
C SER A 157 13.03 -17.53 -2.29
N GLY A 158 12.23 -18.26 -3.06
CA GLY A 158 12.68 -19.45 -3.78
C GLY A 158 13.82 -19.16 -4.76
N LEU A 159 13.72 -18.08 -5.54
CA LEU A 159 14.77 -17.66 -6.46
C LEU A 159 16.06 -17.31 -5.71
N MET A 160 15.99 -16.59 -4.61
CA MET A 160 17.13 -16.27 -3.76
C MET A 160 17.79 -17.53 -3.20
N PHE A 161 16.97 -18.49 -2.70
CA PHE A 161 17.46 -19.75 -2.17
C PHE A 161 18.22 -20.58 -3.23
N TYR A 162 17.60 -20.81 -4.40
CA TYR A 162 18.20 -21.62 -5.46
C TYR A 162 19.36 -20.93 -6.17
N SER A 163 19.41 -19.60 -6.18
CA SER A 163 20.50 -18.83 -6.77
C SER A 163 21.65 -18.54 -5.80
N SER A 164 21.62 -19.11 -4.57
CA SER A 164 22.61 -18.80 -3.52
C SER A 164 22.68 -17.30 -3.21
N ASN A 165 21.52 -16.68 -3.03
CA ASN A 165 21.32 -15.24 -2.73
C ASN A 165 21.85 -14.30 -3.83
N ASN A 166 21.72 -14.68 -5.10
CA ASN A 166 22.07 -13.84 -6.22
C ASN A 166 20.96 -12.84 -6.56
N TYR A 167 21.08 -11.59 -6.09
CA TYR A 167 20.11 -10.53 -6.33
C TYR A 167 19.91 -10.23 -7.83
N ASN A 168 21.01 -10.12 -8.60
CA ASN A 168 20.95 -9.76 -10.01
C ASN A 168 20.16 -10.80 -10.81
N LEU A 169 20.41 -12.08 -10.56
CA LEU A 169 19.65 -13.16 -11.20
C LEU A 169 18.19 -13.16 -10.74
N THR A 170 17.94 -12.99 -9.44
CA THR A 170 16.59 -12.99 -8.88
C THR A 170 15.73 -11.88 -9.48
N PHE A 171 16.21 -10.63 -9.49
CA PHE A 171 15.46 -9.53 -10.11
C PHE A 171 15.31 -9.71 -11.62
N SER A 172 16.34 -10.14 -12.32
CA SER A 172 16.29 -10.37 -13.78
C SER A 172 15.24 -11.43 -14.15
N LEU A 173 15.08 -12.50 -13.36
CA LEU A 173 14.09 -13.55 -13.59
C LEU A 173 12.66 -13.08 -13.39
N LEU A 174 12.42 -11.99 -12.67
CA LEU A 174 11.11 -11.34 -12.59
C LEU A 174 10.66 -10.74 -13.93
N SER A 175 11.55 -10.66 -14.94
CA SER A 175 11.15 -10.35 -16.31
C SER A 175 10.18 -11.39 -16.90
N ILE A 176 10.18 -12.63 -16.41
CA ILE A 176 9.27 -13.68 -16.88
C ILE A 176 7.81 -13.32 -16.51
N PRO A 177 7.42 -13.18 -15.23
CA PRO A 177 6.06 -12.75 -14.87
C PRO A 177 5.74 -11.35 -15.39
N PHE A 178 6.71 -10.44 -15.52
CA PHE A 178 6.51 -9.14 -16.16
C PHE A 178 6.11 -9.27 -17.64
N THR A 179 6.76 -10.15 -18.39
CA THR A 179 6.39 -10.40 -19.80
C THR A 179 4.97 -11.01 -19.88
N MET A 180 4.63 -11.93 -18.98
CA MET A 180 3.28 -12.49 -18.90
C MET A 180 2.24 -11.42 -18.58
N LEU A 181 2.57 -10.48 -17.69
CA LEU A 181 1.74 -9.29 -17.41
C LEU A 181 1.48 -8.47 -18.68
N LEU A 182 2.52 -8.16 -19.46
CA LEU A 182 2.37 -7.37 -20.69
C LEU A 182 1.49 -8.09 -21.72
N ILE A 183 1.67 -9.40 -21.89
CA ILE A 183 0.83 -10.21 -22.77
C ILE A 183 -0.63 -10.19 -22.30
N ALA A 184 -0.86 -10.38 -20.99
CA ALA A 184 -2.19 -10.32 -20.41
C ALA A 184 -2.82 -8.92 -20.58
N LEU A 185 -2.05 -7.85 -20.35
CA LEU A 185 -2.51 -6.46 -20.51
C LEU A 185 -2.91 -6.15 -21.95
N VAL A 186 -2.08 -6.52 -22.92
CA VAL A 186 -2.35 -6.34 -24.35
C VAL A 186 -3.59 -7.16 -24.74
N SER A 187 -3.69 -8.41 -24.32
CA SER A 187 -4.85 -9.28 -24.59
C SER A 187 -6.13 -8.71 -24.00
N THR A 188 -6.05 -8.16 -22.78
CA THR A 188 -7.15 -7.49 -22.10
C THR A 188 -7.59 -6.25 -22.89
N TYR A 189 -6.64 -5.41 -23.29
CA TYR A 189 -6.91 -4.23 -24.11
C TYR A 189 -7.67 -4.58 -25.40
N TRP A 190 -7.15 -5.52 -26.19
CA TRP A 190 -7.81 -5.92 -27.44
C TRP A 190 -9.23 -6.43 -27.25
N LYS A 191 -9.49 -7.12 -26.14
CA LYS A 191 -10.80 -7.73 -25.88
C LYS A 191 -11.84 -6.76 -25.36
N ILE A 192 -11.44 -5.76 -24.54
CA ILE A 192 -12.43 -4.91 -23.85
C ILE A 192 -12.36 -3.43 -24.20
N ARG A 193 -11.41 -2.97 -25.05
CA ARG A 193 -11.27 -1.54 -25.41
C ARG A 193 -12.54 -0.91 -25.96
N SER A 194 -13.32 -1.64 -26.73
CA SER A 194 -14.57 -1.15 -27.33
C SER A 194 -15.70 -0.96 -26.32
N LYS A 195 -15.59 -1.54 -25.12
CA LYS A 195 -16.60 -1.42 -24.05
C LYS A 195 -16.31 -0.27 -23.10
N VAL A 196 -15.08 0.22 -23.08
CA VAL A 196 -14.64 1.32 -22.21
C VAL A 196 -14.95 2.64 -22.92
N VAL A 197 -16.25 2.91 -23.12
CA VAL A 197 -16.74 4.19 -23.61
C VAL A 197 -17.30 4.94 -22.42
N VAL A 198 -16.59 5.98 -21.97
CA VAL A 198 -17.02 6.80 -20.83
C VAL A 198 -17.89 7.95 -21.36
N GLU A 199 -19.20 7.88 -21.08
CA GLU A 199 -20.08 9.03 -21.26
C GLU A 199 -19.77 10.13 -20.25
N SER A 200 -19.67 11.38 -20.71
CA SER A 200 -19.39 12.52 -19.85
C SER A 200 -20.60 12.85 -18.98
N LYS A 201 -20.60 12.40 -17.74
CA LYS A 201 -21.41 13.04 -16.69
C LYS A 201 -20.48 13.95 -15.87
N THR A 202 -20.24 15.15 -16.35
CA THR A 202 -19.62 16.21 -15.53
C THR A 202 -20.62 16.67 -14.48
N THR A 203 -20.64 15.99 -13.37
CA THR A 203 -21.35 16.48 -12.18
C THR A 203 -20.38 17.42 -11.47
N HIS A 204 -20.46 18.72 -11.75
CA HIS A 204 -19.80 19.75 -10.96
C HIS A 204 -20.46 19.77 -9.57
N MET A 205 -20.00 18.90 -8.68
CA MET A 205 -20.39 18.96 -7.27
C MET A 205 -19.64 20.15 -6.65
N ARG A 206 -20.40 21.18 -6.22
CA ARG A 206 -19.85 22.27 -5.41
C ARG A 206 -19.25 21.66 -4.14
N SER A 207 -17.92 21.74 -4.00
CA SER A 207 -17.20 21.35 -2.78
C SER A 207 -17.74 22.17 -1.60
N ARG A 208 -18.28 21.50 -0.58
CA ARG A 208 -18.58 22.14 0.70
C ARG A 208 -17.32 22.13 1.55
N PHE A 209 -17.17 23.13 2.42
CA PHE A 209 -16.04 23.20 3.35
C PHE A 209 -15.97 21.93 4.21
N LEU A 210 -14.76 21.39 4.32
CA LEU A 210 -14.46 20.29 5.22
C LEU A 210 -14.43 20.81 6.66
N GLY A 211 -15.09 20.11 7.59
CA GLY A 211 -15.17 20.49 8.99
C GLY A 211 -13.86 20.28 9.75
N ARG A 212 -13.67 21.01 10.86
CA ARG A 212 -12.52 20.82 11.76
C ARG A 212 -12.30 19.36 12.20
N PRO A 213 -13.33 18.55 12.51
CA PRO A 213 -13.13 17.15 12.88
C PRO A 213 -12.40 16.31 11.84
N PHE A 214 -12.62 16.57 10.54
CA PHE A 214 -11.91 15.91 9.46
C PHE A 214 -10.39 16.20 9.49
N TYR A 215 -10.00 17.45 9.65
CA TYR A 215 -8.58 17.82 9.69
C TYR A 215 -7.88 17.25 10.93
N ILE A 216 -8.56 17.23 12.08
CA ILE A 216 -8.03 16.64 13.30
C ILE A 216 -7.89 15.12 13.17
N TYR A 217 -8.88 14.44 12.57
CA TYR A 217 -8.79 13.02 12.24
C TYR A 217 -7.62 12.73 11.30
N THR A 218 -7.48 13.51 10.24
CA THR A 218 -6.37 13.37 9.28
C THR A 218 -5.01 13.57 9.94
N LEU A 219 -4.89 14.57 10.82
CA LEU A 219 -3.69 14.80 11.64
C LEU A 219 -3.41 13.62 12.59
N ALA A 220 -4.44 13.06 13.23
CA ALA A 220 -4.30 11.90 14.11
C ALA A 220 -3.74 10.70 13.36
N VAL A 221 -4.26 10.41 12.16
CA VAL A 221 -3.75 9.33 11.31
C VAL A 221 -2.32 9.60 10.83
N MET A 222 -2.01 10.81 10.42
CA MET A 222 -0.64 11.20 10.04
C MET A 222 0.35 10.99 11.19
N LEU A 223 -0.01 11.40 12.42
CA LEU A 223 0.82 11.20 13.61
C LEU A 223 0.98 9.70 13.95
N ASN A 224 -0.11 8.92 13.86
CA ASN A 224 -0.04 7.48 14.04
C ASN A 224 0.96 6.84 13.05
N THR A 225 0.92 7.24 11.79
CA THR A 225 1.84 6.76 10.75
C THR A 225 3.29 7.19 11.01
N ILE A 226 3.50 8.43 11.50
CA ILE A 226 4.85 8.91 11.90
C ILE A 226 5.43 8.06 13.03
N GLY A 227 4.60 7.64 13.98
CA GLY A 227 5.04 6.81 15.11
C GLY A 227 5.18 5.32 14.81
N LEU A 228 4.77 4.84 13.63
CA LEU A 228 4.89 3.46 13.19
C LEU A 228 6.14 3.28 12.33
N ILE A 229 7.03 2.34 12.69
CA ILE A 229 8.19 2.01 11.86
C ILE A 229 7.74 1.38 10.53
N PRO A 230 8.29 1.76 9.35
CA PRO A 230 7.94 1.11 8.09
C PRO A 230 8.46 -0.33 8.01
N ALA A 231 7.70 -1.20 7.31
CA ALA A 231 8.08 -2.59 7.09
C ALA A 231 9.49 -2.74 6.47
N SER A 232 9.87 -1.82 5.60
CA SER A 232 11.19 -1.81 4.96
C SER A 232 12.35 -1.77 5.95
N LEU A 233 12.20 -1.08 7.09
CA LEU A 233 13.22 -1.03 8.14
C LEU A 233 13.22 -2.30 9.01
N ILE A 234 12.08 -2.95 9.19
CA ILE A 234 12.02 -4.30 9.79
C ILE A 234 12.81 -5.29 8.93
N LEU A 235 12.59 -5.26 7.60
CA LEU A 235 13.29 -6.11 6.64
C LEU A 235 14.78 -5.76 6.53
N TYR A 236 15.16 -4.48 6.59
CA TYR A 236 16.55 -4.04 6.64
C TYR A 236 17.28 -4.60 7.87
N LYS A 237 16.62 -4.59 9.02
CA LYS A 237 17.16 -5.18 10.26
C LYS A 237 17.26 -6.70 10.15
N ALA A 238 16.25 -7.36 9.58
CA ALA A 238 16.29 -8.80 9.31
C ALA A 238 17.46 -9.19 8.41
N SER A 239 17.69 -8.43 7.35
CA SER A 239 18.85 -8.60 6.48
C SER A 239 20.16 -8.55 7.26
N ALA A 240 20.30 -7.61 8.21
CA ALA A 240 21.52 -7.51 9.03
C ALA A 240 21.75 -8.74 9.89
N ILE A 241 20.69 -9.33 10.44
CA ILE A 241 20.77 -10.52 11.30
C ILE A 241 21.08 -11.78 10.47
N LEU A 242 20.52 -11.88 9.28
CA LEU A 242 20.63 -13.08 8.43
C LEU A 242 21.89 -13.10 7.56
N GLN A 243 22.58 -11.96 7.41
CA GLN A 243 23.75 -11.82 6.54
C GLN A 243 24.93 -12.71 6.93
N PRO A 244 25.30 -12.88 8.21
CA PRO A 244 26.44 -13.73 8.60
C PRO A 244 26.29 -15.19 8.16
N GLU A 245 25.05 -15.70 8.11
CA GLU A 245 24.73 -17.09 7.72
C GLU A 245 24.30 -17.21 6.27
N GLN A 246 24.36 -16.12 5.49
CA GLN A 246 23.93 -16.06 4.09
C GLN A 246 22.48 -16.55 3.89
N GLN A 247 21.58 -16.18 4.79
CA GLN A 247 20.18 -16.62 4.79
C GLN A 247 19.22 -15.50 4.30
N GLN A 248 19.67 -14.62 3.42
CA GLN A 248 18.88 -13.48 2.91
C GLN A 248 17.59 -13.90 2.19
N TRP A 249 17.54 -15.14 1.69
CA TRP A 249 16.31 -15.71 1.12
C TRP A 249 15.12 -15.74 2.11
N ILE A 250 15.39 -15.64 3.44
CA ILE A 250 14.36 -15.56 4.47
C ILE A 250 13.70 -14.17 4.53
N VAL A 251 14.39 -13.11 4.12
CA VAL A 251 13.85 -11.72 4.21
C VAL A 251 12.52 -11.57 3.50
N PRO A 252 12.32 -12.03 2.25
CA PRO A 252 10.99 -11.99 1.62
C PRO A 252 9.93 -12.80 2.35
N LEU A 253 10.28 -13.86 3.10
CA LEU A 253 9.32 -14.62 3.90
C LEU A 253 8.82 -13.83 5.12
N ILE A 254 9.64 -12.94 5.67
CA ILE A 254 9.20 -12.02 6.73
C ILE A 254 8.17 -11.03 6.17
N TYR A 255 8.37 -10.54 4.94
CA TYR A 255 7.38 -9.72 4.26
C TYR A 255 6.10 -10.51 3.96
N LEU A 256 6.22 -11.76 3.51
CA LEU A 256 5.08 -12.67 3.34
C LEU A 256 4.28 -12.84 4.64
N LEU A 257 4.97 -12.95 5.79
CA LEU A 257 4.29 -13.03 7.10
C LEU A 257 3.47 -11.76 7.38
N ILE A 258 4.03 -10.58 7.09
CA ILE A 258 3.30 -9.30 7.23
C ILE A 258 2.03 -9.33 6.37
N GLN A 259 2.13 -9.66 5.09
CA GLN A 259 1.01 -9.69 4.15
C GLN A 259 -0.01 -10.78 4.50
N GLY A 260 0.47 -11.94 4.98
CA GLY A 260 -0.38 -13.05 5.41
C GLY A 260 -1.21 -12.74 6.65
N ILE A 261 -0.75 -11.82 7.51
CA ILE A 261 -1.49 -11.36 8.69
C ILE A 261 -2.37 -10.16 8.34
N ASP A 262 -1.92 -9.29 7.46
CA ASP A 262 -2.64 -8.10 7.00
C ASP A 262 -4.03 -8.46 6.44
N ALA A 263 -4.11 -9.39 5.51
CA ALA A 263 -5.36 -9.75 4.83
C ALA A 263 -6.49 -10.20 5.80
N PRO A 264 -6.28 -11.18 6.71
CA PRO A 264 -7.32 -11.54 7.70
C PRO A 264 -7.58 -10.43 8.70
N ALA A 265 -6.58 -9.62 9.09
CA ALA A 265 -6.76 -8.49 9.98
C ALA A 265 -7.62 -7.40 9.33
N ALA A 266 -7.43 -7.11 8.04
CA ALA A 266 -8.26 -6.18 7.28
C ALA A 266 -9.73 -6.62 7.23
N LEU A 267 -9.98 -7.89 6.90
CA LEU A 267 -11.33 -8.45 6.88
C LEU A 267 -12.00 -8.36 8.25
N LEU A 268 -11.33 -8.84 9.29
CA LEU A 268 -11.87 -8.84 10.66
C LEU A 268 -12.15 -7.42 11.14
N SER A 269 -11.22 -6.49 10.91
CA SER A 269 -11.38 -5.10 11.32
C SER A 269 -12.51 -4.39 10.59
N GLY A 270 -12.78 -4.72 9.32
CA GLY A 270 -13.94 -4.21 8.60
C GLY A 270 -15.26 -4.61 9.26
N TYR A 271 -15.44 -5.90 9.60
CA TYR A 271 -16.62 -6.36 10.35
C TYR A 271 -16.73 -5.73 11.74
N LEU A 272 -15.62 -5.61 12.45
CA LEU A 272 -15.60 -4.96 13.76
C LEU A 272 -15.90 -3.46 13.65
N TYR A 273 -15.47 -2.80 12.59
CA TYR A 273 -15.77 -1.39 12.33
C TYR A 273 -17.27 -1.15 12.10
N ASP A 274 -17.93 -2.02 11.35
CA ASP A 274 -19.39 -1.94 11.15
C ASP A 274 -20.16 -2.11 12.46
N ARG A 275 -19.62 -2.89 13.41
CA ARG A 275 -20.27 -3.14 14.71
C ARG A 275 -19.93 -2.10 15.78
N PHE A 276 -18.68 -1.67 15.87
CA PHE A 276 -18.16 -0.81 16.95
C PHE A 276 -17.81 0.60 16.49
N GLY A 277 -17.87 0.86 15.17
CA GLY A 277 -17.60 2.16 14.58
C GLY A 277 -16.15 2.62 14.82
N ILE A 278 -16.01 3.92 15.02
CA ILE A 278 -14.73 4.62 15.20
C ILE A 278 -13.86 4.10 16.36
N ARG A 279 -14.46 3.39 17.34
CA ARG A 279 -13.73 2.83 18.48
C ARG A 279 -12.65 1.81 18.05
N ILE A 280 -12.88 1.11 16.94
CA ILE A 280 -11.90 0.15 16.40
C ILE A 280 -10.61 0.84 15.96
N LEU A 281 -10.68 2.13 15.57
CA LEU A 281 -9.50 2.91 15.20
C LEU A 281 -8.52 3.10 16.36
N MET A 282 -8.93 2.94 17.62
CA MET A 282 -7.99 2.98 18.75
C MET A 282 -6.99 1.81 18.71
N LEU A 283 -7.38 0.67 18.14
CA LEU A 283 -6.56 -0.53 18.10
C LEU A 283 -5.23 -0.31 17.36
N PRO A 284 -5.20 0.17 16.10
CA PRO A 284 -3.94 0.42 15.40
C PRO A 284 -3.09 1.50 16.07
N PHE A 285 -3.70 2.51 16.73
CA PHE A 285 -2.94 3.54 17.46
C PHE A 285 -2.18 2.96 18.67
N ILE A 286 -2.79 2.00 19.38
CA ILE A 286 -2.14 1.33 20.50
C ILE A 286 -1.11 0.31 20.00
N LEU A 287 -1.49 -0.52 19.03
CA LEU A 287 -0.61 -1.58 18.52
C LEU A 287 0.61 -1.07 17.76
N SER A 288 0.53 0.13 17.17
CA SER A 288 1.66 0.76 16.45
C SER A 288 2.88 1.07 17.33
N ILE A 289 2.74 1.00 18.67
CA ILE A 289 3.86 1.16 19.60
C ILE A 289 4.81 -0.05 19.55
N PHE A 290 4.29 -1.25 19.29
CA PHE A 290 5.07 -2.50 19.40
C PHE A 290 6.06 -2.74 18.26
N PRO A 291 5.74 -2.55 16.95
CA PRO A 291 6.69 -2.81 15.88
C PRO A 291 8.03 -2.10 16.02
N PRO A 292 8.09 -0.77 16.29
CA PRO A 292 9.39 -0.09 16.47
C PRO A 292 10.16 -0.60 17.70
N ILE A 293 9.47 -0.93 18.79
CA ILE A 293 10.13 -1.45 20.00
C ILE A 293 10.77 -2.79 19.70
N PHE A 294 10.02 -3.77 19.17
CA PHE A 294 10.55 -5.09 18.88
C PHE A 294 11.62 -5.07 17.79
N THR A 295 11.53 -4.16 16.81
CA THR A 295 12.56 -3.99 15.79
C THR A 295 13.88 -3.48 16.37
N MET A 296 13.82 -2.61 17.38
CA MET A 296 15.00 -1.99 17.98
C MET A 296 15.53 -2.74 19.21
N LEU A 297 14.73 -3.65 19.79
CA LEU A 297 15.05 -4.32 21.05
C LEU A 297 16.25 -5.21 20.91
N ASN A 298 16.46 -5.91 19.79
CA ASN A 298 17.66 -6.69 19.61
C ASN A 298 17.90 -7.43 18.29
N THR A 299 18.81 -8.32 18.29
CA THR A 299 19.66 -9.03 17.36
C THR A 299 19.13 -10.41 16.99
N ASP A 300 17.94 -10.84 17.42
CA ASP A 300 17.40 -12.14 17.06
C ASP A 300 16.21 -12.04 16.10
N LEU A 301 16.03 -13.08 15.30
CA LEU A 301 14.96 -13.17 14.31
C LEU A 301 13.58 -13.24 14.98
N THR A 302 13.49 -13.77 16.19
CA THR A 302 12.23 -13.96 16.93
C THR A 302 11.56 -12.62 17.23
N THR A 303 12.35 -11.63 17.69
CA THR A 303 11.82 -10.28 17.96
C THR A 303 11.31 -9.59 16.69
N LEU A 304 11.97 -9.82 15.54
CA LEU A 304 11.51 -9.28 14.25
C LEU A 304 10.27 -9.99 13.74
N ILE A 305 10.11 -11.29 13.98
CA ILE A 305 8.86 -12.01 13.67
C ILE A 305 7.71 -11.42 14.49
N ILE A 306 7.90 -11.15 15.78
CA ILE A 306 6.91 -10.51 16.64
C ILE A 306 6.58 -9.09 16.13
N ALA A 307 7.60 -8.29 15.77
CA ALA A 307 7.43 -6.97 15.17
C ALA A 307 6.58 -7.06 13.89
N SER A 308 6.86 -8.04 13.04
CA SER A 308 6.16 -8.27 11.78
C SER A 308 4.70 -8.68 11.98
N ILE A 309 4.41 -9.48 13.01
CA ILE A 309 3.04 -9.87 13.39
C ILE A 309 2.25 -8.62 13.81
N PHE A 310 2.78 -7.81 14.73
CA PHE A 310 2.11 -6.58 15.13
C PHE A 310 1.96 -5.60 13.97
N PHE A 311 2.99 -5.48 13.12
CA PHE A 311 2.92 -4.61 11.95
C PHE A 311 1.82 -5.06 10.97
N GLY A 312 1.72 -6.36 10.66
CA GLY A 312 0.68 -6.91 9.78
C GLY A 312 -0.73 -6.65 10.32
N VAL A 313 -0.95 -6.85 11.63
CA VAL A 313 -2.24 -6.52 12.26
C VAL A 313 -2.55 -5.01 12.13
N VAL A 314 -1.58 -4.15 12.42
CA VAL A 314 -1.74 -2.69 12.30
C VAL A 314 -2.07 -2.30 10.87
N LEU A 315 -1.33 -2.84 9.89
CA LEU A 315 -1.52 -2.55 8.47
C LEU A 315 -2.94 -2.92 8.01
N GLY A 316 -3.41 -4.13 8.33
CA GLY A 316 -4.74 -4.59 7.95
C GLY A 316 -5.86 -3.73 8.53
N VAL A 317 -5.74 -3.34 9.80
CA VAL A 317 -6.71 -2.41 10.39
C VAL A 317 -6.67 -1.05 9.70
N GLN A 318 -5.48 -0.51 9.41
CA GLN A 318 -5.32 0.77 8.73
C GLN A 318 -5.93 0.76 7.33
N GLU A 319 -5.64 -0.24 6.54
CA GLU A 319 -6.11 -0.34 5.14
C GLU A 319 -7.63 -0.42 5.05
N SER A 320 -8.25 -1.18 5.94
CA SER A 320 -9.70 -1.36 5.97
C SER A 320 -10.43 -0.14 6.56
N THR A 321 -9.97 0.38 7.72
CA THR A 321 -10.80 1.27 8.54
C THR A 321 -10.48 2.75 8.36
N TYR A 322 -9.24 3.14 8.02
CA TYR A 322 -8.88 4.56 7.96
C TYR A 322 -9.63 5.31 6.86
N ARG A 323 -9.75 4.70 5.67
CA ARG A 323 -10.54 5.29 4.58
C ARG A 323 -12.03 5.26 4.87
N ALA A 324 -12.54 4.20 5.50
CA ALA A 324 -13.93 4.12 5.91
C ALA A 324 -14.30 5.28 6.86
N ALA A 325 -13.43 5.58 7.82
CA ALA A 325 -13.63 6.68 8.75
C ALA A 325 -13.67 8.06 8.11
N VAL A 326 -12.91 8.32 7.03
CA VAL A 326 -12.99 9.59 6.28
C VAL A 326 -14.43 9.88 5.87
N SER A 327 -15.20 8.86 5.47
CA SER A 327 -16.59 9.02 5.04
C SER A 327 -17.54 9.51 6.15
N ILE A 328 -17.20 9.27 7.42
CA ILE A 328 -17.97 9.73 8.58
C ILE A 328 -17.72 11.22 8.84
N PHE A 329 -16.49 11.66 8.66
CA PHE A 329 -16.09 13.05 8.91
C PHE A 329 -16.39 14.01 7.75
N THR A 330 -16.91 13.49 6.62
CA THR A 330 -17.05 14.29 5.40
C THR A 330 -18.41 14.10 4.71
N PRO A 331 -19.04 15.19 4.24
CA PRO A 331 -20.25 15.10 3.44
C PRO A 331 -19.95 14.43 2.08
N VAL A 332 -20.94 13.73 1.53
CA VAL A 332 -20.83 13.00 0.25
C VAL A 332 -20.27 13.88 -0.87
N SER A 333 -20.70 15.17 -0.93
CA SER A 333 -20.27 16.14 -1.94
C SER A 333 -18.80 16.54 -1.90
N SER A 334 -18.08 16.27 -0.80
CA SER A 334 -16.67 16.68 -0.62
C SER A 334 -15.73 15.49 -0.38
N ARG A 335 -16.24 14.24 -0.48
CA ARG A 335 -15.45 13.03 -0.19
C ARG A 335 -14.23 12.90 -1.10
N GLY A 336 -14.33 13.24 -2.39
CA GLY A 336 -13.17 13.16 -3.28
C GLY A 336 -12.00 14.04 -2.83
N THR A 337 -12.29 15.31 -2.49
CA THR A 337 -11.28 16.24 -1.94
C THR A 337 -10.75 15.75 -0.60
N ALA A 338 -11.63 15.24 0.26
CA ALA A 338 -11.24 14.70 1.57
C ALA A 338 -10.29 13.49 1.44
N TYR A 339 -10.61 12.53 0.58
CA TYR A 339 -9.70 11.41 0.33
C TYR A 339 -8.36 11.86 -0.26
N GLY A 340 -8.35 12.89 -1.11
CA GLY A 340 -7.11 13.46 -1.64
C GLY A 340 -6.22 14.03 -0.52
N ILE A 341 -6.78 14.90 0.32
CA ILE A 341 -6.06 15.52 1.46
C ILE A 341 -5.59 14.44 2.45
N PHE A 342 -6.47 13.48 2.77
CA PHE A 342 -6.15 12.37 3.66
C PHE A 342 -4.98 11.52 3.12
N ASN A 343 -5.01 11.14 1.85
CA ASN A 343 -3.95 10.34 1.23
C ASN A 343 -2.60 11.08 1.21
N VAL A 344 -2.60 12.39 0.94
CA VAL A 344 -1.37 13.20 0.99
C VAL A 344 -0.81 13.23 2.42
N ALA A 345 -1.64 13.49 3.42
CA ALA A 345 -1.22 13.52 4.82
C ALA A 345 -0.71 12.14 5.29
N TYR A 346 -1.39 11.06 4.89
CA TYR A 346 -0.99 9.69 5.18
C TYR A 346 0.37 9.36 4.57
N GLY A 347 0.60 9.74 3.30
CA GLY A 347 1.88 9.58 2.63
C GLY A 347 3.01 10.41 3.26
N ILE A 348 2.73 11.65 3.71
CA ILE A 348 3.68 12.48 4.47
C ILE A 348 4.05 11.77 5.78
N GLY A 349 3.09 11.14 6.46
CA GLY A 349 3.34 10.34 7.65
C GLY A 349 4.38 9.24 7.41
N PHE A 350 4.25 8.47 6.32
CA PHE A 350 5.23 7.44 5.94
C PHE A 350 6.60 8.02 5.61
N LEU A 351 6.64 9.14 4.90
CA LEU A 351 7.91 9.81 4.54
C LEU A 351 8.68 10.24 5.79
N ILE A 352 8.00 10.88 6.74
CA ILE A 352 8.61 11.33 8.00
C ILE A 352 9.02 10.13 8.85
N SER A 353 8.16 9.12 8.97
CA SER A 353 8.45 7.89 9.71
C SER A 353 9.71 7.19 9.19
N GLY A 354 9.78 6.97 7.86
CA GLY A 354 10.93 6.32 7.24
C GLY A 354 12.24 7.06 7.50
N GLY A 355 12.23 8.40 7.39
CA GLY A 355 13.38 9.23 7.70
C GLY A 355 13.79 9.17 9.18
N ILE A 356 12.85 9.33 10.10
CA ILE A 356 13.15 9.34 11.55
C ILE A 356 13.67 7.99 12.01
N TYR A 357 12.95 6.89 11.72
CA TYR A 357 13.38 5.56 12.17
C TYR A 357 14.66 5.11 11.47
N GLY A 358 14.87 5.49 10.21
CA GLY A 358 16.13 5.24 9.52
C GLY A 358 17.32 5.96 10.18
N LEU A 359 17.15 7.23 10.56
CA LEU A 359 18.18 7.97 11.33
C LEU A 359 18.41 7.37 12.71
N ILE A 360 17.36 6.94 13.41
CA ILE A 360 17.48 6.28 14.70
C ILE A 360 18.37 5.02 14.59
N MET A 361 18.20 4.26 13.50
CA MET A 361 19.00 3.05 13.25
C MET A 361 20.45 3.39 12.91
N ASP A 362 20.69 4.33 12.00
CA ASP A 362 22.05 4.69 11.55
C ASP A 362 22.87 5.35 12.66
N LEU A 363 22.24 6.19 13.48
CA LEU A 363 22.90 6.88 14.60
C LEU A 363 22.97 6.00 15.86
N HIS A 364 22.49 4.75 15.83
CA HIS A 364 22.47 3.82 16.96
C HIS A 364 21.84 4.46 18.21
N ILE A 365 20.75 5.21 18.03
CA ILE A 365 20.07 5.91 19.12
C ILE A 365 19.53 4.88 20.14
N PRO A 366 19.68 5.13 21.46
CA PRO A 366 19.25 4.19 22.49
C PRO A 366 17.77 3.82 22.38
N LEU A 367 17.44 2.56 22.68
CA LEU A 367 16.07 2.03 22.64
C LEU A 367 15.07 2.90 23.42
N ILE A 368 15.50 3.47 24.55
CA ILE A 368 14.63 4.33 25.37
C ILE A 368 14.11 5.55 24.58
N THR A 369 14.93 6.14 23.73
CA THR A 369 14.52 7.28 22.87
C THR A 369 13.50 6.84 21.82
N THR A 370 13.71 5.67 21.21
CA THR A 370 12.74 5.09 20.25
C THR A 370 11.41 4.79 20.95
N LEU A 371 11.46 4.21 22.15
CA LEU A 371 10.26 3.95 22.95
C LEU A 371 9.52 5.26 23.29
N LEU A 372 10.24 6.27 23.76
CA LEU A 372 9.64 7.57 24.10
C LEU A 372 9.03 8.23 22.87
N PHE A 373 9.72 8.20 21.72
CA PHE A 373 9.20 8.73 20.46
C PHE A 373 7.93 8.01 20.02
N ALA A 374 7.92 6.67 19.99
CA ALA A 374 6.77 5.88 19.59
C ALA A 374 5.58 6.11 20.54
N VAL A 375 5.80 6.01 21.86
CA VAL A 375 4.73 6.19 22.86
C VAL A 375 4.17 7.61 22.82
N LEU A 376 5.04 8.63 22.79
CA LEU A 376 4.60 10.03 22.74
C LEU A 376 3.78 10.31 21.49
N THR A 377 4.29 9.91 20.32
CA THR A 377 3.61 10.14 19.04
C THR A 377 2.26 9.43 19.00
N GLN A 378 2.20 8.16 19.42
CA GLN A 378 0.94 7.41 19.45
C GLN A 378 -0.05 7.95 20.47
N THR A 379 0.43 8.43 21.62
CA THR A 379 -0.43 9.06 22.64
C THR A 379 -1.07 10.35 22.11
N VAL A 380 -0.26 11.22 21.48
CA VAL A 380 -0.77 12.47 20.87
C VAL A 380 -1.74 12.15 19.73
N ALA A 381 -1.43 11.16 18.91
CA ALA A 381 -2.30 10.69 17.83
C ALA A 381 -3.65 10.18 18.37
N LEU A 382 -3.62 9.35 19.43
CA LEU A 382 -4.82 8.81 20.07
C LEU A 382 -5.68 9.92 20.71
N VAL A 383 -5.07 10.87 21.39
CA VAL A 383 -5.77 12.04 21.94
C VAL A 383 -6.44 12.85 20.84
N ALA A 384 -5.74 13.10 19.73
CA ALA A 384 -6.31 13.79 18.57
C ALA A 384 -7.49 13.01 17.96
N LEU A 385 -7.39 11.68 17.85
CA LEU A 385 -8.49 10.82 17.38
C LEU A 385 -9.72 10.93 18.29
N LEU A 386 -9.53 10.81 19.61
CA LEU A 386 -10.62 10.92 20.58
C LEU A 386 -11.27 12.31 20.56
N TYR A 387 -10.48 13.36 20.40
CA TYR A 387 -10.99 14.72 20.27
C TYR A 387 -11.80 14.91 18.97
N ALA A 388 -11.33 14.36 17.84
CA ALA A 388 -12.07 14.38 16.58
C ALA A 388 -13.43 13.67 16.72
N HIS A 389 -13.44 12.50 17.36
CA HIS A 389 -14.68 11.73 17.60
C HIS A 389 -15.68 12.46 18.48
N ARG A 390 -15.21 13.10 19.55
CA ARG A 390 -16.07 13.84 20.49
C ARG A 390 -16.77 15.05 19.83
N ASN A 391 -16.07 15.72 18.91
CA ASN A 391 -16.61 16.86 18.17
C ASN A 391 -17.64 16.46 17.09
N LEU A 392 -17.59 15.22 16.57
CA LEU A 392 -18.65 14.67 15.71
C LEU A 392 -19.96 14.50 16.47
N SER A 393 -19.90 13.89 17.64
CA SER A 393 -21.08 13.62 18.47
C SER A 393 -21.78 14.93 18.90
N GLY A 394 -21.01 16.01 19.10
CA GLY A 394 -21.57 17.33 19.42
C GLY A 394 -22.33 17.99 18.25
N VAL A 395 -21.89 17.75 17.00
CA VAL A 395 -22.54 18.30 15.80
C VAL A 395 -23.85 17.55 15.48
N GLU A 396 -23.90 16.25 15.73
CA GLU A 396 -25.12 15.44 15.53
C GLU A 396 -26.20 15.77 16.56
N LEU A 397 -25.84 16.01 17.83
CA LEU A 397 -26.77 16.44 18.87
C LEU A 397 -27.41 17.81 18.57
N VAL A 398 -26.62 18.76 18.05
CA VAL A 398 -27.14 20.10 17.66
C VAL A 398 -28.09 20.01 16.45
N LYS A 399 -27.90 19.04 15.55
CA LYS A 399 -28.82 18.83 14.40
C LYS A 399 -30.10 18.10 14.77
N GLN A 400 -30.16 17.37 15.89
CA GLN A 400 -31.36 16.71 16.37
C GLN A 400 -32.20 17.61 17.27
N THR A 401 -31.61 18.70 17.77
CA THR A 401 -32.30 19.69 18.66
C THR A 401 -32.69 20.99 17.95
N ALA A 402 -32.34 21.16 16.70
CA ALA A 402 -32.75 22.25 15.79
C ALA A 402 -33.69 21.75 14.69
#